data_dc960448a69ba1987263f77d6cac1418
#
_entry.id   dc960448a69ba1987263f77d6cac1418
#
_cell.length_a   1.000
_cell.length_b   1.000
_cell.length_c   1.000
_cell.angle_alpha   90.00
_cell.angle_beta   90.00
_cell.angle_gamma   90.00
#
_symmetry.space_group_name_H-M   'P 1'
#
loop_
_entity.id
_entity.type
_entity.pdbx_description
1 polymer ?
#
loop_
_entity_poly.entity_id
_entity_poly.type
_entity_poly.pdbx_seq_one_letter_code
_entity_poly.pdbx_strand_id
1 'polypeptide(L)'
;MPANSTGAIEILLVEDDAGDAERTMAALREGKIHNRVAWVQDGEQALQYLFRTGAFPSAGRPDLILLDWWLPKITGSEVLD
;
A
#
# COMPACT_ATOMS: atom_id res chain seq x y z
N MET A 1 14.15 -18.53 -6.15
CA MET A 1 12.71 -18.49 -6.31
C MET A 1 12.18 -17.10 -5.98
N PRO A 2 11.49 -16.49 -6.87
CA PRO A 2 10.97 -15.17 -6.56
C PRO A 2 9.97 -15.26 -5.41
N ALA A 3 9.89 -14.18 -4.63
CA ALA A 3 8.96 -14.10 -3.54
C ALA A 3 7.52 -14.25 -4.03
N ASN A 4 7.31 -13.97 -5.29
CA ASN A 4 6.00 -13.98 -5.89
C ASN A 4 5.90 -15.13 -6.88
N SER A 5 5.69 -16.33 -6.36
CA SER A 5 5.64 -17.53 -7.19
C SER A 5 4.36 -17.60 -8.02
N THR A 6 3.34 -16.79 -7.72
CA THR A 6 2.11 -16.79 -8.49
C THR A 6 2.15 -15.85 -9.69
N GLY A 7 3.22 -15.08 -9.83
CA GLY A 7 3.30 -14.07 -10.86
C GLY A 7 2.60 -12.77 -10.53
N ALA A 8 1.98 -12.67 -9.36
CA ALA A 8 1.33 -11.45 -8.94
C ALA A 8 2.33 -10.50 -8.31
N ILE A 9 2.18 -9.20 -8.54
CA ILE A 9 3.02 -8.24 -7.83
C ILE A 9 2.40 -7.96 -6.46
N GLU A 10 3.25 -7.73 -5.49
CA GLU A 10 2.84 -7.39 -4.14
C GLU A 10 2.81 -5.89 -4.00
N ILE A 11 1.66 -5.34 -3.68
CA ILE A 11 1.48 -3.89 -3.57
C ILE A 11 1.13 -3.55 -2.14
N LEU A 12 1.86 -2.61 -1.57
CA LEU A 12 1.50 -2.02 -0.29
C LEU A 12 0.81 -0.69 -0.57
N LEU A 13 -0.45 -0.58 -0.19
CA LEU A 13 -1.22 0.64 -0.37
C LEU A 13 -1.31 1.36 0.96
N VAL A 14 -0.85 2.60 0.99
CA VAL A 14 -0.95 3.45 2.17
C VAL A 14 -2.02 4.49 1.90
N GLU A 15 -3.16 4.34 2.58
CA GLU A 15 -4.31 5.20 2.34
C GLU A 15 -5.12 5.32 3.64
N ASP A 16 -5.36 6.54 4.09
CA ASP A 16 -6.06 6.75 5.35
C ASP A 16 -7.58 6.73 5.21
N ASP A 17 -8.10 6.83 4.00
CA ASP A 17 -9.54 6.80 3.77
C ASP A 17 -9.98 5.47 3.21
N ALA A 18 -10.89 4.79 3.91
CA ALA A 18 -11.33 3.46 3.52
C ALA A 18 -12.03 3.47 2.17
N GLY A 19 -12.81 4.51 1.87
CA GLY A 19 -13.49 4.60 0.58
C GLY A 19 -12.52 4.74 -0.57
N ASP A 20 -11.50 5.58 -0.39
CA ASP A 20 -10.47 5.75 -1.41
C ASP A 20 -9.64 4.48 -1.57
N ALA A 21 -9.32 3.82 -0.45
CA ALA A 21 -8.59 2.56 -0.52
C ALA A 21 -9.38 1.52 -1.31
N GLU A 22 -10.68 1.44 -1.07
CA GLU A 22 -11.52 0.48 -1.77
C GLU A 22 -11.57 0.77 -3.27
N ARG A 23 -11.69 2.04 -3.64
CA ARG A 23 -11.70 2.42 -5.06
C ARG A 23 -10.37 2.08 -5.73
N THR A 24 -9.26 2.34 -5.03
CA THR A 24 -7.94 2.01 -5.56
C THR A 24 -7.78 0.50 -5.73
N MET A 25 -8.19 -0.26 -4.72
CA MET A 25 -8.08 -1.70 -4.80
C MET A 25 -8.98 -2.28 -5.89
N ALA A 26 -10.17 -1.69 -6.08
CA ALA A 26 -11.05 -2.13 -7.16
C ALA A 26 -10.42 -1.89 -8.52
N ALA A 27 -9.81 -0.71 -8.71
CA ALA A 27 -9.14 -0.40 -9.96
C ALA A 27 -7.99 -1.36 -10.22
N LEU A 28 -7.26 -1.71 -9.18
CA LEU A 28 -6.15 -2.65 -9.32
C LEU A 28 -6.63 -4.06 -9.66
N ARG A 29 -7.77 -4.46 -9.09
CA ARG A 29 -8.35 -5.76 -9.41
C ARG A 29 -8.80 -5.84 -10.86
N GLU A 30 -9.28 -4.72 -11.41
CA GLU A 30 -9.73 -4.68 -12.78
C GLU A 30 -8.60 -4.53 -13.78
N GLY A 31 -7.41 -4.21 -13.31
CA GLY A 31 -6.26 -4.09 -14.17
C GLY A 31 -5.82 -5.42 -14.72
N LYS A 32 -4.98 -5.35 -15.75
CA LYS A 32 -4.51 -6.56 -16.42
C LYS A 32 -3.32 -7.19 -15.74
N ILE A 33 -2.69 -6.46 -14.81
CA ILE A 33 -1.54 -6.97 -14.10
C ILE A 33 -2.02 -7.68 -12.85
N HIS A 34 -1.64 -8.94 -12.73
CA HIS A 34 -2.00 -9.72 -11.56
C HIS A 34 -1.31 -9.15 -10.33
N ASN A 35 -2.08 -8.86 -9.30
CA ASN A 35 -1.52 -8.19 -8.12
C ASN A 35 -2.24 -8.62 -6.85
N ARG A 36 -1.56 -8.45 -5.73
CA ARG A 36 -2.14 -8.58 -4.39
C ARG A 36 -1.83 -7.30 -3.63
N VAL A 37 -2.84 -6.77 -2.97
CA VAL A 37 -2.73 -5.49 -2.29
C VAL A 37 -2.88 -5.69 -0.80
N ALA A 38 -1.91 -5.16 -0.06
CA ALA A 38 -2.02 -5.02 1.39
C ALA A 38 -2.29 -3.55 1.67
N TRP A 39 -3.33 -3.27 2.43
CA TRP A 39 -3.72 -1.91 2.73
C TRP A 39 -3.37 -1.57 4.17
N VAL A 40 -2.70 -0.45 4.35
CA VAL A 40 -2.44 0.13 5.67
C VAL A 40 -2.93 1.56 5.66
N GLN A 41 -3.19 2.09 6.85
CA GLN A 41 -3.91 3.35 6.95
C GLN A 41 -3.01 4.56 7.13
N ASP A 42 -1.77 4.37 7.56
CA ASP A 42 -0.89 5.49 7.83
C ASP A 42 0.57 5.05 7.69
N GLY A 43 1.45 6.02 7.83
CA GLY A 43 2.87 5.77 7.68
C GLY A 43 3.44 4.86 8.75
N GLU A 44 2.89 4.93 9.96
CA GLU A 44 3.36 4.06 11.02
C GLU A 44 3.07 2.61 10.70
N GLN A 45 1.86 2.32 10.24
CA GLN A 45 1.51 0.97 9.83
C GLN A 45 2.34 0.53 8.63
N ALA A 46 2.62 1.46 7.71
CA ALA A 46 3.45 1.13 6.56
C ALA A 46 4.84 0.71 6.99
N LEU A 47 5.42 1.43 7.95
CA LEU A 47 6.74 1.05 8.46
C LEU A 47 6.72 -0.28 9.17
N GLN A 48 5.68 -0.54 9.95
CA GLN A 48 5.53 -1.84 10.61
C GLN A 48 5.45 -2.96 9.58
N TYR A 49 4.72 -2.73 8.52
CA TYR A 49 4.61 -3.72 7.45
C TYR A 49 5.98 -3.98 6.80
N LEU A 50 6.69 -2.92 6.47
CA LEU A 50 7.97 -3.03 5.80
C LEU A 50 9.03 -3.69 6.69
N PHE A 51 8.99 -3.40 7.98
CA PHE A 51 9.95 -3.99 8.91
C PHE A 51 9.44 -5.27 9.56
N ARG A 52 8.24 -5.69 9.22
CA ARG A 52 7.62 -6.92 9.75
C ARG A 52 7.52 -6.91 11.27
N THR A 53 7.06 -5.77 11.78
CA THR A 53 6.89 -5.58 13.23
C THR A 53 5.45 -5.25 13.52
N GLY A 54 5.13 -5.08 14.80
CA GLY A 54 3.80 -4.70 15.23
C GLY A 54 2.76 -5.68 14.78
N ALA A 55 1.79 -5.21 14.01
CA ALA A 55 0.69 -6.04 13.54
C ALA A 55 1.05 -6.91 12.34
N PHE A 56 2.26 -6.76 11.78
CA PHE A 56 2.60 -7.38 10.51
C PHE A 56 3.88 -8.22 10.57
N PRO A 57 4.01 -9.13 11.54
CA PRO A 57 5.27 -9.88 11.66
C PRO A 57 5.52 -10.84 10.50
N SER A 58 4.46 -11.21 9.78
CA SER A 58 4.59 -12.14 8.67
C SER A 58 4.37 -11.49 7.32
N ALA A 59 4.47 -10.17 7.26
CA ALA A 59 4.22 -9.47 6.01
C ALA A 59 5.24 -9.85 4.95
N GLY A 60 4.77 -9.94 3.71
CA GLY A 60 5.67 -10.14 2.59
C GLY A 60 6.38 -8.86 2.21
N ARG A 61 7.33 -8.94 1.30
CA ARG A 61 8.02 -7.77 0.81
C ARG A 61 7.27 -7.22 -0.39
N PRO A 62 6.82 -5.95 -0.33
CA PRO A 62 6.10 -5.40 -1.47
C PRO A 62 7.05 -5.11 -2.64
N ASP A 63 6.51 -5.27 -3.84
CA ASP A 63 7.22 -4.88 -5.06
C ASP A 63 6.96 -3.43 -5.38
N LEU A 64 5.85 -2.88 -4.89
CA LEU A 64 5.43 -1.53 -5.20
C LEU A 64 4.71 -0.95 -3.98
N ILE A 65 5.00 0.30 -3.69
CA ILE A 65 4.33 1.02 -2.62
C ILE A 65 3.55 2.16 -3.26
N LEU A 66 2.23 2.15 -3.06
CA LEU A 66 1.37 3.23 -3.51
C LEU A 66 1.07 4.13 -2.32
N LEU A 67 1.53 5.36 -2.40
CA LEU A 67 1.25 6.35 -1.37
C LEU A 67 0.17 7.27 -1.90
N ASP A 68 -1.03 7.09 -1.40
CA ASP A 68 -2.11 7.99 -1.76
C ASP A 68 -2.14 9.09 -0.72
N TRP A 69 -1.33 10.07 -0.92
CA TRP A 69 -1.13 11.14 0.03
C TRP A 69 -1.89 12.39 -0.33
N TRP A 70 -3.01 12.21 -0.89
CA TRP A 70 -3.96 13.29 -0.98
C TRP A 70 -4.56 13.46 0.40
N LEU A 71 -3.87 14.17 1.26
CA LEU A 71 -4.30 14.32 2.64
C LEU A 71 -4.84 15.72 2.83
N PRO A 72 -6.12 15.85 3.16
CA PRO A 72 -6.66 17.18 3.42
C PRO A 72 -5.97 17.88 4.57
N LYS A 73 -5.40 17.13 5.47
CA LYS A 73 -4.72 17.68 6.65
C LYS A 73 -3.26 18.01 6.41
N ILE A 74 -2.70 17.58 5.28
CA ILE A 74 -1.34 17.93 4.90
C ILE A 74 -1.40 18.28 3.43
N THR A 75 -1.25 19.56 3.13
CA THR A 75 -1.27 19.98 1.74
C THR A 75 0.04 19.60 1.08
N GLY A 76 0.02 19.45 -0.23
CA GLY A 76 1.22 19.16 -0.95
C GLY A 76 2.28 20.23 -0.76
N SER A 77 1.86 21.48 -0.67
CA SER A 77 2.81 22.57 -0.48
C SER A 77 3.51 22.48 0.88
N GLU A 78 2.80 22.03 1.90
CA GLU A 78 3.43 21.86 3.20
C GLU A 78 4.46 20.75 3.21
N VAL A 79 4.20 19.71 2.45
CA VAL A 79 5.11 18.58 2.38
C VAL A 79 6.32 18.91 1.52
N LEU A 80 6.09 19.63 0.43
CA LEU A 80 7.14 19.91 -0.52
C LEU A 80 7.97 21.11 -0.17
N ASP A 81 7.47 21.96 0.70
CA ASP A 81 8.21 23.10 1.16
C ASP A 81 9.32 22.67 2.13
#